data_e2470f6479bb432094b5abf3eb0f82bb
#
_entry.id   e2470f6479bb432094b5abf3eb0f82bb
#
_cell.length_a   1.000
_cell.length_b   1.000
_cell.length_c   1.000
_cell.angle_alpha   90.00
_cell.angle_beta   90.00
_cell.angle_gamma   90.00
#
_symmetry.space_group_name_H-M   'P 1'
#
loop_
_entity.id
_entity.type
_entity.pdbx_description
1 polymer ?
#
loop_
_entity_poly.entity_id
_entity_poly.type
_entity_poly.pdbx_seq_one_letter_code
_entity_poly.pdbx_strand_id
1 'polypeptide(L)'
;MKKLIFTLLFAILISGCNNLNPKEIPNEVIVIVELIRNKEKSQEELRQFTKRYSNYVKSTESNTLGWTYHDAGDKIILIERYKNEDANIVTAKNISPAGNRYKLLQESFNYYTLGKVTVIGGFTQKLIDFNKMTAEKVGFTAPFVYYPLISGFSKNLR
;
A
#
# COMPACT_ATOMS: atom_id res chain seq x y z
N MET A 1 -56.69 23.76 -51.85
CA MET A 1 -55.34 24.03 -51.27
C MET A 1 -55.25 23.27 -49.98
N LYS A 2 -54.63 22.09 -50.01
CA LYS A 2 -54.47 21.19 -48.83
C LYS A 2 -53.10 21.47 -48.18
N LYS A 3 -53.09 21.96 -46.97
CA LYS A 3 -51.87 22.16 -46.20
C LYS A 3 -51.50 20.81 -45.52
N LEU A 4 -50.39 20.27 -45.96
CA LEU A 4 -49.80 19.08 -45.40
C LEU A 4 -49.03 19.49 -44.12
N ILE A 5 -49.54 19.11 -42.96
CA ILE A 5 -48.85 19.30 -41.65
C ILE A 5 -47.92 18.10 -41.48
N PHE A 6 -46.60 18.37 -41.55
CA PHE A 6 -45.57 17.39 -41.31
C PHE A 6 -45.27 17.36 -39.80
N THR A 7 -45.90 16.44 -39.11
CA THR A 7 -45.62 16.24 -37.67
C THR A 7 -44.31 15.47 -37.53
N LEU A 8 -43.26 16.19 -37.21
CA LEU A 8 -41.93 15.60 -36.90
C LEU A 8 -41.97 14.97 -35.52
N LEU A 9 -42.04 13.64 -35.46
CA LEU A 9 -41.98 12.88 -34.23
C LEU A 9 -40.51 12.85 -33.75
N PHE A 10 -40.18 13.75 -32.82
CA PHE A 10 -38.84 13.74 -32.17
C PHE A 10 -38.83 12.63 -31.12
N ALA A 11 -38.38 11.44 -31.51
CA ALA A 11 -38.12 10.37 -30.58
C ALA A 11 -36.90 10.75 -29.73
N ILE A 12 -37.16 11.23 -28.53
CA ILE A 12 -36.09 11.41 -27.50
C ILE A 12 -35.65 10.04 -27.04
N LEU A 13 -34.58 9.56 -27.63
CA LEU A 13 -33.80 8.46 -27.05
C LEU A 13 -33.19 8.96 -25.75
N ILE A 14 -33.91 8.74 -24.66
CA ILE A 14 -33.34 8.80 -23.32
C ILE A 14 -32.40 7.61 -23.21
N SER A 15 -31.19 7.76 -23.75
CA SER A 15 -30.09 6.84 -23.46
C SER A 15 -29.89 6.89 -21.99
N GLY A 16 -30.17 5.74 -21.35
CA GLY A 16 -30.01 5.57 -19.91
C GLY A 16 -28.65 6.08 -19.46
N CYS A 17 -28.66 7.13 -18.67
CA CYS A 17 -27.54 7.47 -17.83
C CYS A 17 -27.27 6.25 -16.97
N ASN A 18 -26.33 5.40 -17.39
CA ASN A 18 -25.72 4.46 -16.48
C ASN A 18 -25.29 5.29 -15.28
N ASN A 19 -25.95 5.10 -14.15
CA ASN A 19 -25.51 5.58 -12.87
C ASN A 19 -24.08 5.05 -12.69
N LEU A 20 -23.12 5.87 -13.11
CA LEU A 20 -21.75 5.70 -12.70
C LEU A 20 -21.79 5.94 -11.19
N ASN A 21 -21.98 4.87 -10.42
CA ASN A 21 -21.72 4.91 -9.00
C ASN A 21 -20.40 5.68 -8.84
N PRO A 22 -20.35 6.74 -8.03
CA PRO A 22 -19.10 7.41 -7.74
C PRO A 22 -18.14 6.30 -7.31
N LYS A 23 -17.14 6.02 -8.17
CA LYS A 23 -16.15 4.99 -7.85
C LYS A 23 -15.58 5.36 -6.50
N GLU A 24 -15.77 4.48 -5.53
CA GLU A 24 -15.22 4.66 -4.20
C GLU A 24 -13.77 5.12 -4.32
N ILE A 25 -13.44 6.19 -3.60
CA ILE A 25 -12.05 6.64 -3.49
C ILE A 25 -11.27 5.45 -2.97
N PRO A 26 -10.18 5.03 -3.63
CA PRO A 26 -9.47 3.85 -3.21
C PRO A 26 -8.97 4.03 -1.76
N ASN A 27 -9.40 3.17 -0.86
CA ASN A 27 -8.93 3.16 0.53
C ASN A 27 -7.55 2.52 0.67
N GLU A 28 -6.93 2.18 -0.46
CA GLU A 28 -5.61 1.54 -0.49
C GLU A 28 -4.57 2.42 0.22
N VAL A 29 -3.76 1.77 1.04
CA VAL A 29 -2.59 2.38 1.68
C VAL A 29 -1.34 1.78 1.06
N ILE A 30 -0.45 2.63 0.59
CA ILE A 30 0.85 2.27 0.05
C ILE A 30 1.92 2.76 1.02
N VAL A 31 2.81 1.87 1.42
CA VAL A 31 3.96 2.21 2.25
C VAL A 31 5.23 1.99 1.45
N ILE A 32 6.04 3.04 1.32
CA ILE A 32 7.35 2.99 0.66
C ILE A 32 8.39 3.12 1.75
N VAL A 33 9.21 2.08 1.90
CA VAL A 33 10.25 2.03 2.91
C VAL A 33 11.62 2.10 2.23
N GLU A 34 12.40 3.10 2.56
CA GLU A 34 13.82 3.15 2.20
C GLU A 34 14.61 2.35 3.23
N LEU A 35 15.31 1.32 2.77
CA LEU A 35 16.14 0.45 3.57
C LEU A 35 17.60 0.67 3.17
N ILE A 36 18.44 1.01 4.14
CA ILE A 36 19.88 1.19 3.91
C ILE A 36 20.55 -0.19 3.97
N ARG A 37 21.14 -0.60 2.87
CA ARG A 37 21.75 -1.92 2.71
C ARG A 37 22.97 -2.11 3.62
N ASN A 38 23.03 -3.24 4.29
CA ASN A 38 24.25 -3.68 4.95
C ASN A 38 25.26 -4.17 3.88
N LYS A 39 26.38 -3.46 3.72
CA LYS A 39 27.41 -3.75 2.72
C LYS A 39 28.21 -5.03 2.99
N GLU A 40 28.14 -5.56 4.22
CA GLU A 40 28.78 -6.83 4.58
C GLU A 40 27.99 -8.04 4.05
N LYS A 41 26.74 -7.83 3.63
CA LYS A 41 25.88 -8.87 3.06
C LYS A 41 25.99 -8.90 1.54
N SER A 42 26.21 -10.07 0.99
CA SER A 42 26.21 -10.29 -0.44
C SER A 42 24.80 -10.03 -1.03
N GLN A 43 24.77 -9.71 -2.31
CA GLN A 43 23.50 -9.52 -3.03
C GLN A 43 22.65 -10.80 -3.04
N GLU A 44 23.30 -11.97 -3.08
CA GLU A 44 22.59 -13.25 -3.06
C GLU A 44 21.95 -13.54 -1.68
N GLU A 45 22.66 -13.29 -0.58
CA GLU A 45 22.08 -13.41 0.78
C GLU A 45 20.86 -12.49 0.93
N LEU A 46 20.98 -11.25 0.47
CA LEU A 46 19.90 -10.29 0.50
C LEU A 46 18.69 -10.77 -0.32
N ARG A 47 18.93 -11.27 -1.54
CA ARG A 47 17.88 -11.79 -2.43
C ARG A 47 17.16 -12.99 -1.82
N GLN A 48 17.89 -13.91 -1.20
CA GLN A 48 17.31 -15.07 -0.53
C GLN A 48 16.47 -14.66 0.68
N PHE A 49 16.99 -13.72 1.49
CA PHE A 49 16.25 -13.21 2.64
C PHE A 49 14.97 -12.50 2.22
N THR A 50 15.03 -11.55 1.30
CA THR A 50 13.86 -10.79 0.84
C THR A 50 12.80 -11.68 0.18
N LYS A 51 13.22 -12.71 -0.57
CA LYS A 51 12.31 -13.73 -1.12
C LYS A 51 11.58 -14.48 -0.02
N ARG A 52 12.30 -14.94 1.01
CA ARG A 52 11.72 -15.64 2.17
C ARG A 52 10.74 -14.73 2.92
N TYR A 53 11.12 -13.48 3.16
CA TYR A 53 10.26 -12.50 3.82
C TYR A 53 8.96 -12.25 3.03
N SER A 54 9.06 -12.01 1.73
CA SER A 54 7.91 -11.81 0.84
C SER A 54 6.98 -13.02 0.84
N ASN A 55 7.53 -14.23 0.79
CA ASN A 55 6.73 -15.46 0.83
C ASN A 55 5.98 -15.62 2.15
N TYR A 56 6.62 -15.27 3.26
CA TYR A 56 5.97 -15.27 4.57
C TYR A 56 4.78 -14.30 4.59
N VAL A 57 4.97 -13.04 4.18
CA VAL A 57 3.88 -12.06 4.12
C VAL A 57 2.76 -12.55 3.20
N LYS A 58 3.09 -13.04 2.02
CA LYS A 58 2.10 -13.56 1.06
C LYS A 58 1.25 -14.69 1.65
N SER A 59 1.83 -15.55 2.46
CA SER A 59 1.13 -16.71 3.03
C SER A 59 0.32 -16.40 4.30
N THR A 60 0.64 -15.32 5.01
CA THR A 60 0.08 -15.04 6.34
C THR A 60 -0.77 -13.78 6.42
N GLU A 61 -0.68 -12.87 5.44
CA GLU A 61 -1.33 -11.56 5.48
C GLU A 61 -2.26 -11.34 4.27
N SER A 62 -3.48 -11.87 4.35
CA SER A 62 -4.45 -11.89 3.26
C SER A 62 -4.92 -10.51 2.76
N ASN A 63 -4.78 -9.45 3.58
CA ASN A 63 -5.16 -8.09 3.22
C ASN A 63 -3.98 -7.25 2.71
N THR A 64 -2.79 -7.85 2.59
CA THR A 64 -1.62 -7.27 1.92
C THR A 64 -1.73 -7.55 0.43
N LEU A 65 -1.87 -6.49 -0.38
CA LEU A 65 -2.08 -6.57 -1.83
C LEU A 65 -0.78 -6.70 -2.60
N GLY A 66 0.34 -6.28 -2.02
CA GLY A 66 1.66 -6.33 -2.65
C GLY A 66 2.78 -6.12 -1.66
N TRP A 67 3.91 -6.76 -1.96
CA TRP A 67 5.14 -6.69 -1.17
C TRP A 67 6.32 -6.92 -2.09
N THR A 68 7.02 -5.84 -2.47
CA THR A 68 8.10 -5.92 -3.46
C THR A 68 9.33 -5.16 -3.00
N TYR A 69 10.49 -5.77 -3.23
CA TYR A 69 11.79 -5.15 -2.98
C TYR A 69 12.43 -4.75 -4.31
N HIS A 70 12.98 -3.54 -4.37
CA HIS A 70 13.64 -2.99 -5.54
C HIS A 70 15.07 -2.58 -5.17
N ASP A 71 16.04 -2.96 -6.00
CA ASP A 71 17.42 -2.54 -5.84
C ASP A 71 17.59 -1.09 -6.32
N ALA A 72 18.09 -0.24 -5.44
CA ALA A 72 18.40 1.16 -5.71
C ALA A 72 19.87 1.48 -5.38
N GLY A 73 20.77 0.50 -5.60
CA GLY A 73 22.19 0.60 -5.36
C GLY A 73 22.57 0.43 -3.88
N ASP A 74 22.85 1.53 -3.20
CA ASP A 74 23.15 1.54 -1.76
C ASP A 74 21.91 1.41 -0.87
N LYS A 75 20.74 1.49 -1.46
CA LYS A 75 19.43 1.35 -0.82
C LYS A 75 18.62 0.24 -1.45
N ILE A 76 17.63 -0.21 -0.69
CA ILE A 76 16.56 -1.07 -1.17
C ILE A 76 15.27 -0.29 -0.96
N ILE A 77 14.40 -0.28 -1.95
CA ILE A 77 13.06 0.28 -1.82
C ILE A 77 12.07 -0.88 -1.63
N LEU A 78 11.47 -0.96 -0.47
CA LEU A 78 10.36 -1.87 -0.23
C LEU A 78 9.05 -1.12 -0.48
N ILE A 79 8.20 -1.69 -1.31
CA ILE A 79 6.84 -1.19 -1.56
C ILE A 79 5.85 -2.20 -1.01
N GLU A 80 5.06 -1.75 -0.07
CA GLU A 80 3.99 -2.49 0.57
C GLU A 80 2.64 -1.90 0.15
N ARG A 81 1.68 -2.73 -0.20
CA ARG A 81 0.35 -2.31 -0.60
C ARG A 81 -0.69 -3.01 0.26
N TYR A 82 -1.59 -2.25 0.83
CA TYR A 82 -2.62 -2.71 1.75
C TYR A 82 -4.01 -2.33 1.27
N LYS A 83 -4.98 -3.21 1.47
CA LYS A 83 -6.37 -2.98 1.09
C LYS A 83 -6.95 -1.69 1.68
N ASN A 84 -6.53 -1.34 2.90
CA ASN A 84 -6.95 -0.15 3.64
C ASN A 84 -6.03 0.08 4.86
N GLU A 85 -6.31 1.11 5.66
CA GLU A 85 -5.53 1.39 6.88
C GLU A 85 -5.61 0.29 7.94
N ASP A 86 -6.73 -0.41 8.08
CA ASP A 86 -6.88 -1.51 9.04
C ASP A 86 -5.96 -2.69 8.67
N ALA A 87 -5.82 -2.98 7.37
CA ALA A 87 -4.87 -3.98 6.90
C ALA A 87 -3.42 -3.60 7.23
N ASN A 88 -3.04 -2.33 7.07
CA ASN A 88 -1.71 -1.85 7.47
C ASN A 88 -1.51 -1.96 8.99
N ILE A 89 -2.51 -1.59 9.79
CA ILE A 89 -2.48 -1.71 11.27
C ILE A 89 -2.27 -3.17 11.70
N VAL A 90 -2.95 -4.13 11.07
CA VAL A 90 -2.76 -5.56 11.36
C VAL A 90 -1.32 -5.99 11.07
N THR A 91 -0.78 -5.59 9.91
CA THR A 91 0.60 -5.88 9.53
C THR A 91 1.61 -5.26 10.51
N ALA A 92 1.38 -4.03 10.95
CA ALA A 92 2.23 -3.37 11.94
C ALA A 92 2.15 -4.05 13.33
N LYS A 93 1.00 -4.61 13.72
CA LYS A 93 0.90 -5.46 14.93
C LYS A 93 1.75 -6.72 14.81
N ASN A 94 1.81 -7.33 13.62
CA ASN A 94 2.57 -8.56 13.39
C ASN A 94 4.09 -8.36 13.56
N ILE A 95 4.60 -7.14 13.38
CA ILE A 95 6.03 -6.82 13.64
C ILE A 95 6.31 -6.32 15.06
N SER A 96 5.31 -6.14 15.91
CA SER A 96 5.52 -5.79 17.32
C SER A 96 6.03 -7.01 18.13
N PRO A 97 6.60 -6.84 19.32
CA PRO A 97 7.23 -7.93 20.09
C PRO A 97 6.38 -9.18 20.30
N ALA A 98 5.05 -9.06 20.37
CA ALA A 98 4.12 -10.18 20.48
C ALA A 98 3.62 -10.70 19.12
N GLY A 99 4.05 -10.10 18.03
CA GLY A 99 3.55 -10.39 16.68
C GLY A 99 4.26 -11.57 16.03
N ASN A 100 3.54 -12.24 15.15
CA ASN A 100 4.02 -13.45 14.47
C ASN A 100 5.25 -13.22 13.58
N ARG A 101 5.45 -11.98 13.09
CA ARG A 101 6.54 -11.60 12.19
C ARG A 101 7.70 -10.90 12.89
N TYR A 102 7.63 -10.72 14.20
CA TYR A 102 8.66 -9.99 14.97
C TYR A 102 10.07 -10.57 14.81
N LYS A 103 10.21 -11.89 14.91
CA LYS A 103 11.52 -12.56 14.74
C LYS A 103 12.09 -12.32 13.35
N LEU A 104 11.25 -12.36 12.31
CA LEU A 104 11.68 -12.13 10.94
C LEU A 104 12.04 -10.66 10.70
N LEU A 105 11.34 -9.72 11.35
CA LEU A 105 11.74 -8.32 11.38
C LEU A 105 13.11 -8.13 12.03
N GLN A 106 13.34 -8.72 13.20
CA GLN A 106 14.64 -8.62 13.87
C GLN A 106 15.77 -9.19 13.02
N GLU A 107 15.55 -10.34 12.37
CA GLU A 107 16.52 -10.91 11.43
C GLU A 107 16.83 -9.95 10.27
N SER A 108 15.85 -9.18 9.80
CA SER A 108 16.02 -8.24 8.69
C SER A 108 17.09 -7.17 8.96
N PHE A 109 17.31 -6.80 10.21
CA PHE A 109 18.35 -5.83 10.59
C PHE A 109 19.78 -6.31 10.38
N ASN A 110 19.99 -7.60 10.12
CA ASN A 110 21.28 -8.11 9.65
C ASN A 110 21.55 -7.75 8.19
N TYR A 111 20.52 -7.43 7.40
CA TYR A 111 20.58 -7.18 5.97
C TYR A 111 20.43 -5.70 5.61
N TYR A 112 19.68 -4.94 6.40
CA TYR A 112 19.45 -3.52 6.18
C TYR A 112 19.00 -2.81 7.46
N THR A 113 19.11 -1.50 7.46
CA THR A 113 18.53 -0.61 8.48
C THR A 113 17.44 0.26 7.86
N LEU A 114 16.53 0.74 8.70
CA LEU A 114 15.42 1.57 8.26
C LEU A 114 15.90 3.01 8.02
N GLY A 115 15.70 3.54 6.80
CA GLY A 115 16.08 4.89 6.42
C GLY A 115 14.92 5.88 6.51
N LYS A 116 13.84 5.64 5.77
CA LYS A 116 12.65 6.50 5.75
C LYS A 116 11.40 5.65 5.45
N VAL A 117 10.26 6.04 6.00
CA VAL A 117 8.96 5.45 5.71
C VAL A 117 8.03 6.52 5.14
N THR A 118 7.51 6.30 3.94
CA THR A 118 6.52 7.18 3.30
C THR A 118 5.20 6.42 3.19
N VAL A 119 4.13 7.01 3.72
CA VAL A 119 2.77 6.43 3.69
C VAL A 119 1.90 7.28 2.78
N ILE A 120 1.28 6.64 1.78
CA ILE A 120 0.47 7.30 0.74
C ILE A 120 -0.90 6.63 0.70
N GLY A 121 -1.97 7.37 0.55
CA GLY A 121 -3.30 6.82 0.25
C GLY A 121 -4.42 7.21 1.20
N GLY A 122 -5.42 6.34 1.29
CA GLY A 122 -6.62 6.54 2.08
C GLY A 122 -6.42 6.13 3.54
N PHE A 123 -5.85 7.02 4.36
CA PHE A 123 -5.66 6.79 5.78
C PHE A 123 -6.14 7.98 6.61
N THR A 124 -6.34 7.75 7.91
CA THR A 124 -6.79 8.74 8.88
C THR A 124 -5.73 8.99 9.95
N GLN A 125 -6.00 9.91 10.87
CA GLN A 125 -5.15 10.17 12.03
C GLN A 125 -4.90 8.90 12.86
N LYS A 126 -5.84 7.97 12.89
CA LYS A 126 -5.72 6.67 13.56
C LYS A 126 -4.48 5.89 13.11
N LEU A 127 -4.20 5.84 11.80
CA LEU A 127 -3.01 5.15 11.28
C LEU A 127 -1.72 5.88 11.68
N ILE A 128 -1.70 7.21 11.62
CA ILE A 128 -0.54 8.02 12.03
C ILE A 128 -0.18 7.75 13.48
N ASP A 129 -1.16 7.82 14.37
CA ASP A 129 -0.98 7.60 15.81
C ASP A 129 -0.53 6.16 16.10
N PHE A 130 -1.12 5.20 15.38
CA PHE A 130 -0.76 3.80 15.52
C PHE A 130 0.68 3.52 15.06
N ASN A 131 1.10 4.07 13.93
CA ASN A 131 2.47 3.90 13.43
C ASN A 131 3.50 4.54 14.36
N LYS A 132 3.20 5.72 14.90
CA LYS A 132 4.05 6.38 15.91
C LYS A 132 4.25 5.49 17.14
N MET A 133 3.16 5.01 17.71
CA MET A 133 3.20 4.10 18.88
C MET A 133 3.96 2.80 18.57
N THR A 134 3.78 2.24 17.38
CA THR A 134 4.47 1.01 16.98
C THR A 134 5.96 1.26 16.78
N ALA A 135 6.33 2.35 16.11
CA ALA A 135 7.74 2.74 15.91
C ALA A 135 8.47 2.87 17.26
N GLU A 136 7.86 3.53 18.24
CA GLU A 136 8.39 3.67 19.60
C GLU A 136 8.60 2.30 20.26
N LYS A 137 7.63 1.38 20.16
CA LYS A 137 7.70 0.04 20.75
C LYS A 137 8.77 -0.87 20.15
N VAL A 138 9.04 -0.73 18.84
CA VAL A 138 10.05 -1.54 18.13
C VAL A 138 11.40 -0.82 18.02
N GLY A 139 11.51 0.41 18.53
CA GLY A 139 12.74 1.20 18.52
C GLY A 139 13.08 1.79 17.15
N PHE A 140 12.10 2.04 16.29
CA PHE A 140 12.32 2.71 15.01
C PHE A 140 12.51 4.21 15.20
N THR A 141 13.63 4.70 14.69
CA THR A 141 13.99 6.14 14.70
C THR A 141 13.86 6.79 13.33
N ALA A 142 13.54 6.01 12.29
CA ALA A 142 13.39 6.52 10.94
C ALA A 142 12.21 7.50 10.83
N PRO A 143 12.33 8.56 10.03
CA PRO A 143 11.26 9.51 9.82
C PRO A 143 10.10 8.89 9.03
N PHE A 144 8.87 9.18 9.49
CA PHE A 144 7.64 8.87 8.78
C PHE A 144 7.13 10.13 8.06
N VAL A 145 6.76 9.99 6.80
CA VAL A 145 6.15 11.04 5.98
C VAL A 145 4.80 10.54 5.47
N TYR A 146 3.76 11.37 5.57
CA TYR A 146 2.39 11.01 5.25
C TYR A 146 1.82 11.87 4.14
N TYR A 147 1.27 11.26 3.09
CA TYR A 147 0.61 11.91 1.97
C TYR A 147 -0.82 11.35 1.85
N PRO A 148 -1.82 11.99 2.49
CA PRO A 148 -3.20 11.55 2.40
C PRO A 148 -3.74 11.72 0.99
N LEU A 149 -4.62 10.81 0.57
CA LEU A 149 -5.29 10.87 -0.71
C LEU A 149 -6.22 12.09 -0.78
N ILE A 150 -6.04 12.93 -1.79
CA ILE A 150 -6.94 14.05 -2.09
C ILE A 150 -8.03 13.59 -3.06
N SER A 151 -7.63 12.93 -4.16
CA SER A 151 -8.54 12.41 -5.18
C SER A 151 -7.82 11.39 -6.07
N GLY A 152 -8.58 10.52 -6.71
CA GLY A 152 -8.00 9.57 -7.65
C GLY A 152 -8.84 8.30 -7.81
N PHE A 153 -8.35 7.39 -8.63
CA PHE A 153 -8.91 6.05 -8.76
C PHE A 153 -7.80 5.02 -8.95
N SER A 154 -8.04 3.80 -8.54
CA SER A 154 -7.22 2.64 -8.92
C SER A 154 -8.07 1.63 -9.67
N LYS A 155 -7.49 0.96 -10.68
CA LYS A 155 -8.11 -0.19 -11.33
C LYS A 155 -7.45 -1.44 -10.79
N ASN A 156 -8.25 -2.36 -10.30
CA ASN A 156 -7.74 -3.70 -10.03
C ASN A 156 -7.44 -4.34 -11.40
N LEU A 157 -6.17 -4.60 -11.65
CA LEU A 157 -5.77 -5.47 -12.75
C LEU A 157 -6.21 -6.88 -12.36
N ARG A 158 -7.21 -7.40 -13.06
CA ARG A 158 -7.66 -8.79 -12.91
C ARG A 158 -6.68 -9.73 -13.57
#